data_5a4db09552a905f6bf6ac235436e11ff
#
_entry.id   5a4db09552a905f6bf6ac235436e11ff
#
_cell.length_a   1.000
_cell.length_b   1.000
_cell.length_c   1.000
_cell.angle_alpha   90.00
_cell.angle_beta   90.00
_cell.angle_gamma   90.00
#
_symmetry.space_group_name_H-M   'P 1'
#
loop_
_entity.id
_entity.type
_entity.pdbx_description
1 polymer ?
#
loop_
_entity_poly.entity_id
_entity_poly.type
_entity_poly.pdbx_seq_one_letter_code
_entity_poly.pdbx_strand_id
1 'polypeptide(L)'
;VPGTPRAPAGRPEPEAVCHGTFPAGAGVVRTVPPWAGRNYLLLTGATVIANLGSSGALIATAFAVLAAGGSATDVGLVAAARTIPLIFFLLIGGAVADRLPRHRVMVAANALSCVSQGLFALLVLAGEPQLWQMALLAALGGTGQAFFAPASEGMVLASVSGDQAGRAFAVYRMGMNGANIGGAALGGALVAAVGPGWVLAVDSAAFALAAALRAFLDVSGVPERAPGGGMLHDLRDGWREVASRPWLWAVVVQFSLVNAVVSAAEAVYGPLVAEQHLGGPGPWGLALAAFGVGTVGGALLMARVRPRRMLLTGALCIFPLALPSAALAVPLPVAGLTAIMFGTGIAVEVFAVMWMMALHQEIPEEKFSRVSSYDWLGSLAMVPLATALAGPVQDLIGRTAALWGCSAVIVLLTAAVLCVPDVRRLTRRPKTEPAAGAPASPAAETAAPDTAGAE
;
A
#
# COMPACT_ATOMS: atom_id res chain seq x y z
N VAL A 1 26.12 -62.06 57.19
CA VAL A 1 25.75 -60.90 58.04
C VAL A 1 25.23 -59.85 57.14
N PRO A 2 24.02 -59.31 57.38
CA PRO A 2 23.23 -58.58 56.40
C PRO A 2 23.55 -57.09 56.37
N GLY A 3 23.37 -56.49 55.16
CA GLY A 3 23.61 -55.11 54.86
C GLY A 3 22.54 -54.15 55.41
N THR A 4 23.00 -52.97 55.80
CA THR A 4 22.23 -51.86 56.27
C THR A 4 21.54 -51.15 55.10
N PRO A 5 20.29 -50.59 55.23
CA PRO A 5 19.58 -49.92 54.19
C PRO A 5 20.04 -48.44 54.07
N ARG A 6 20.24 -48.00 52.82
CA ARG A 6 20.50 -46.60 52.47
C ARG A 6 19.20 -45.76 52.67
N ALA A 7 19.33 -44.62 53.31
CA ALA A 7 18.30 -43.59 53.46
C ALA A 7 18.01 -42.89 52.13
N PRO A 8 16.77 -42.41 51.89
CA PRO A 8 16.40 -41.71 50.66
C PRO A 8 16.90 -40.26 50.65
N ALA A 9 17.34 -39.83 49.49
CA ALA A 9 17.85 -38.49 49.20
C ALA A 9 16.76 -37.41 49.47
N GLY A 10 17.19 -36.34 50.13
CA GLY A 10 16.38 -35.20 50.51
C GLY A 10 15.81 -34.46 49.30
N ARG A 11 14.58 -33.95 49.49
CA ARG A 11 13.92 -33.01 48.60
C ARG A 11 14.68 -31.68 48.63
N PRO A 12 14.81 -30.97 47.51
CA PRO A 12 15.32 -29.58 47.51
C PRO A 12 14.30 -28.66 48.21
N GLU A 13 14.78 -27.83 49.10
CA GLU A 13 14.04 -26.75 49.77
C GLU A 13 13.59 -25.72 48.73
N PRO A 14 12.43 -25.04 48.92
CA PRO A 14 11.99 -23.98 48.06
C PRO A 14 12.86 -22.73 48.30
N GLU A 15 13.50 -22.23 47.22
CA GLU A 15 14.25 -20.96 47.23
C GLU A 15 13.35 -19.82 47.70
N ALA A 16 13.86 -19.07 48.66
CA ALA A 16 13.24 -17.90 49.21
C ALA A 16 13.02 -16.83 48.14
N VAL A 17 11.76 -16.51 47.86
CA VAL A 17 11.35 -15.37 47.03
C VAL A 17 11.77 -14.09 47.73
N CYS A 18 12.85 -13.46 47.28
CA CYS A 18 13.21 -12.13 47.65
C CYS A 18 12.16 -11.14 47.16
N HIS A 19 11.32 -10.65 48.05
CA HIS A 19 10.50 -9.46 47.83
C HIS A 19 11.43 -8.25 47.70
N GLY A 20 11.89 -7.98 46.50
CA GLY A 20 12.51 -6.71 46.13
C GLY A 20 11.44 -5.61 46.10
N THR A 21 11.46 -4.71 47.06
CA THR A 21 10.72 -3.46 47.01
C THR A 21 11.19 -2.66 45.78
N PHE A 22 10.30 -2.52 44.81
CA PHE A 22 10.50 -1.62 43.67
C PHE A 22 10.48 -0.18 44.16
N PRO A 23 11.51 0.63 43.87
CA PRO A 23 11.40 2.06 44.11
C PRO A 23 10.35 2.64 43.17
N ALA A 24 9.38 3.34 43.74
CA ALA A 24 8.42 4.15 43.00
C ALA A 24 9.16 5.35 42.38
N GLY A 25 9.83 5.10 41.25
CA GLY A 25 10.38 6.11 40.36
C GLY A 25 9.32 6.41 39.30
N ALA A 26 8.93 7.67 39.15
CA ALA A 26 8.00 8.20 38.18
C ALA A 26 8.25 7.58 36.79
N GLY A 27 7.35 6.66 36.38
CA GLY A 27 7.43 5.99 35.09
C GLY A 27 7.16 7.00 34.01
N VAL A 28 8.21 7.45 33.34
CA VAL A 28 8.10 7.95 31.97
C VAL A 28 7.43 6.81 31.18
N VAL A 29 6.17 7.03 30.79
CA VAL A 29 5.43 6.10 29.94
C VAL A 29 6.28 5.91 28.69
N ARG A 30 6.99 4.79 28.58
CA ARG A 30 7.70 4.41 27.36
C ARG A 30 6.65 4.18 26.28
N THR A 31 6.34 5.22 25.53
CA THR A 31 5.39 5.17 24.41
C THR A 31 5.92 4.34 23.23
N VAL A 32 7.19 3.98 23.26
CA VAL A 32 7.88 3.23 22.18
C VAL A 32 8.10 1.78 22.63
N PRO A 33 7.62 0.79 21.86
CA PRO A 33 7.85 -0.63 22.15
C PRO A 33 9.36 -0.96 22.18
N PRO A 34 9.82 -1.86 23.04
CA PRO A 34 11.25 -2.23 23.17
C PRO A 34 11.89 -2.76 21.87
N TRP A 35 11.08 -3.33 20.98
CA TRP A 35 11.52 -3.86 19.68
C TRP A 35 11.66 -2.80 18.59
N ALA A 36 11.09 -1.61 18.78
CA ALA A 36 11.17 -0.51 17.82
C ALA A 36 12.51 0.22 17.96
N GLY A 37 13.55 -0.32 17.33
CA GLY A 37 14.88 0.28 17.28
C GLY A 37 14.88 1.64 16.56
N ARG A 38 15.98 2.39 16.72
CA ARG A 38 16.15 3.72 16.11
C ARG A 38 15.90 3.71 14.60
N ASN A 39 16.43 2.75 13.87
CA ASN A 39 16.25 2.64 12.42
C ASN A 39 14.78 2.45 12.03
N TYR A 40 14.05 1.60 12.75
CA TYR A 40 12.62 1.38 12.50
C TYR A 40 11.82 2.68 12.71
N LEU A 41 12.10 3.43 13.77
CA LEU A 41 11.42 4.69 14.07
C LEU A 41 11.71 5.76 13.01
N LEU A 42 12.97 5.89 12.59
CA LEU A 42 13.35 6.81 11.52
C LEU A 42 12.69 6.47 10.18
N LEU A 43 12.67 5.17 9.82
CA LEU A 43 12.02 4.71 8.60
C LEU A 43 10.52 4.96 8.62
N THR A 44 9.85 4.54 9.69
CA THR A 44 8.40 4.66 9.83
C THR A 44 7.99 6.12 9.92
N GLY A 45 8.67 6.92 10.74
CA GLY A 45 8.41 8.35 10.88
C GLY A 45 8.61 9.12 9.58
N ALA A 46 9.73 8.88 8.88
CA ALA A 46 9.98 9.48 7.57
C ALA A 46 8.90 9.10 6.53
N THR A 47 8.42 7.85 6.56
CA THR A 47 7.38 7.40 5.64
C THR A 47 6.02 8.03 5.96
N VAL A 48 5.66 8.11 7.24
CA VAL A 48 4.42 8.77 7.68
C VAL A 48 4.42 10.25 7.26
N ILE A 49 5.52 10.96 7.50
CA ILE A 49 5.66 12.38 7.12
C ILE A 49 5.53 12.57 5.61
N ALA A 50 6.25 11.78 4.80
CA ALA A 50 6.16 11.86 3.35
C ALA A 50 4.76 11.54 2.82
N ASN A 51 4.10 10.48 3.34
CA ASN A 51 2.74 10.13 2.89
C ASN A 51 1.69 11.16 3.28
N LEU A 52 1.84 11.79 4.45
CA LEU A 52 0.95 12.86 4.89
C LEU A 52 0.98 14.03 3.91
N GLY A 53 2.18 14.47 3.49
CA GLY A 53 2.37 15.51 2.48
C GLY A 53 1.80 15.10 1.12
N SER A 54 2.22 13.94 0.62
CA SER A 54 1.89 13.47 -0.73
C SER A 54 0.39 13.25 -0.96
N SER A 55 -0.35 12.80 0.04
CA SER A 55 -1.80 12.65 -0.07
C SER A 55 -2.51 13.99 -0.22
N GLY A 56 -2.04 15.04 0.46
CA GLY A 56 -2.50 16.41 0.28
C GLY A 56 -2.07 16.99 -1.06
N ALA A 57 -0.83 16.70 -1.49
CA ALA A 57 -0.27 17.19 -2.75
C ALA A 57 -1.02 16.66 -3.98
N LEU A 58 -1.61 15.45 -3.92
CA LEU A 58 -2.46 14.94 -5.00
C LEU A 58 -3.67 15.84 -5.23
N ILE A 59 -4.34 16.27 -4.15
CA ILE A 59 -5.46 17.20 -4.21
C ILE A 59 -4.95 18.57 -4.71
N ALA A 60 -3.86 19.06 -4.11
CA ALA A 60 -3.27 20.36 -4.48
C ALA A 60 -2.89 20.44 -5.95
N THR A 61 -2.33 19.36 -6.53
CA THR A 61 -1.96 19.29 -7.95
C THR A 61 -3.17 19.50 -8.86
N ALA A 62 -4.27 18.80 -8.61
CA ALA A 62 -5.48 18.94 -9.42
C ALA A 62 -6.07 20.36 -9.33
N PHE A 63 -6.18 20.90 -8.12
CA PHE A 63 -6.68 22.26 -7.91
C PHE A 63 -5.70 23.34 -8.39
N ALA A 64 -4.38 23.09 -8.43
CA ALA A 64 -3.41 23.99 -9.04
C ALA A 64 -3.61 24.10 -10.55
N VAL A 65 -3.89 22.99 -11.23
CA VAL A 65 -4.22 22.99 -12.67
C VAL A 65 -5.51 23.77 -12.92
N LEU A 66 -6.56 23.52 -12.10
CA LEU A 66 -7.83 24.24 -12.23
C LEU A 66 -7.69 25.76 -11.95
N ALA A 67 -6.93 26.14 -10.93
CA ALA A 67 -6.66 27.53 -10.59
C ALA A 67 -5.88 28.27 -11.69
N ALA A 68 -5.05 27.54 -12.46
CA ALA A 68 -4.37 28.08 -13.64
C ALA A 68 -5.29 28.16 -14.88
N GLY A 69 -6.59 27.91 -14.75
CA GLY A 69 -7.56 27.94 -15.86
C GLY A 69 -7.55 26.64 -16.70
N GLY A 70 -6.92 25.58 -16.20
CA GLY A 70 -6.84 24.28 -16.89
C GLY A 70 -8.19 23.56 -16.96
N SER A 71 -8.34 22.75 -18.00
CA SER A 71 -9.50 21.91 -18.27
C SER A 71 -9.41 20.53 -17.59
N ALA A 72 -10.46 19.71 -17.73
CA ALA A 72 -10.43 18.29 -17.34
C ALA A 72 -9.31 17.52 -18.05
N THR A 73 -9.04 17.84 -19.32
CA THR A 73 -7.95 17.24 -20.10
C THR A 73 -6.60 17.57 -19.48
N ASP A 74 -6.39 18.81 -19.03
CA ASP A 74 -5.13 19.24 -18.42
C ASP A 74 -4.89 18.56 -17.07
N VAL A 75 -5.92 18.45 -16.23
CA VAL A 75 -5.84 17.68 -14.97
C VAL A 75 -5.49 16.21 -15.25
N GLY A 76 -6.16 15.61 -16.22
CA GLY A 76 -5.92 14.24 -16.64
C GLY A 76 -4.50 14.00 -17.18
N LEU A 77 -3.99 14.92 -17.99
CA LEU A 77 -2.62 14.85 -18.53
C LEU A 77 -1.56 14.96 -17.44
N VAL A 78 -1.72 15.86 -16.47
CA VAL A 78 -0.79 15.99 -15.34
C VAL A 78 -0.82 14.75 -14.45
N ALA A 79 -2.01 14.18 -14.20
CA ALA A 79 -2.16 12.94 -13.45
C ALA A 79 -1.53 11.73 -14.19
N ALA A 80 -1.74 11.64 -15.50
CA ALA A 80 -1.11 10.62 -16.35
C ALA A 80 0.41 10.79 -16.41
N ALA A 81 0.91 12.03 -16.56
CA ALA A 81 2.33 12.33 -16.58
C ALA A 81 3.04 11.86 -15.30
N ARG A 82 2.40 11.90 -14.14
CA ARG A 82 2.91 11.34 -12.88
C ARG A 82 2.91 9.82 -12.90
N THR A 83 1.84 9.21 -13.39
CA THR A 83 1.62 7.76 -13.26
C THR A 83 2.40 6.95 -14.30
N ILE A 84 2.64 7.50 -15.51
CA ILE A 84 3.41 6.82 -16.57
C ILE A 84 4.84 6.46 -16.10
N PRO A 85 5.67 7.41 -15.61
CA PRO A 85 7.00 7.08 -15.11
C PRO A 85 6.96 6.18 -13.87
N LEU A 86 5.97 6.37 -12.99
CA LEU A 86 5.76 5.51 -11.83
C LEU A 86 5.67 4.03 -12.26
N ILE A 87 4.81 3.71 -13.23
CA ILE A 87 4.62 2.34 -13.71
C ILE A 87 5.85 1.83 -14.45
N PHE A 88 6.41 2.66 -15.34
CA PHE A 88 7.58 2.28 -16.14
C PHE A 88 8.80 1.97 -15.26
N PHE A 89 9.09 2.83 -14.31
CA PHE A 89 10.24 2.65 -13.43
C PHE A 89 9.97 1.71 -12.24
N LEU A 90 8.72 1.34 -11.93
CA LEU A 90 8.42 0.37 -10.89
C LEU A 90 9.07 -0.99 -11.17
N LEU A 91 9.05 -1.42 -12.43
CA LEU A 91 9.71 -2.67 -12.87
C LEU A 91 11.24 -2.57 -12.78
N ILE A 92 11.79 -1.41 -13.15
CA ILE A 92 13.25 -1.15 -13.13
C ILE A 92 13.70 -0.87 -11.69
N GLY A 93 12.87 -0.21 -10.89
CA GLY A 93 13.15 0.19 -9.53
C GLY A 93 13.49 -0.97 -8.60
N GLY A 94 12.81 -2.10 -8.75
CA GLY A 94 13.14 -3.33 -8.05
C GLY A 94 14.56 -3.81 -8.36
N ALA A 95 14.92 -3.88 -9.63
CA ALA A 95 16.27 -4.28 -10.07
C ALA A 95 17.37 -3.30 -9.63
N VAL A 96 17.06 -2.01 -9.58
CA VAL A 96 17.99 -0.96 -9.10
C VAL A 96 18.14 -1.05 -7.58
N ALA A 97 17.04 -1.25 -6.84
CA ALA A 97 17.05 -1.40 -5.38
C ALA A 97 17.79 -2.67 -4.91
N ASP A 98 17.91 -3.68 -5.78
CA ASP A 98 18.71 -4.89 -5.50
C ASP A 98 20.22 -4.71 -5.78
N ARG A 99 20.59 -3.73 -6.62
CA ARG A 99 22.00 -3.47 -6.99
C ARG A 99 22.64 -2.31 -6.24
N LEU A 100 21.85 -1.40 -5.72
CA LEU A 100 22.32 -0.21 -4.99
C LEU A 100 21.93 -0.31 -3.50
N PRO A 101 22.71 0.30 -2.60
CA PRO A 101 22.34 0.38 -1.19
C PRO A 101 20.96 1.03 -1.03
N ARG A 102 19.98 0.28 -0.51
CA ARG A 102 18.57 0.68 -0.42
C ARG A 102 18.37 2.05 0.23
N HIS A 103 19.14 2.36 1.29
CA HIS A 103 19.08 3.67 1.95
C HIS A 103 19.42 4.83 1.01
N ARG A 104 20.42 4.66 0.12
CA ARG A 104 20.80 5.69 -0.88
C ARG A 104 19.72 5.88 -1.93
N VAL A 105 19.12 4.78 -2.39
CA VAL A 105 17.98 4.83 -3.33
C VAL A 105 16.81 5.61 -2.72
N MET A 106 16.47 5.34 -1.45
CA MET A 106 15.40 6.03 -0.74
C MET A 106 15.69 7.54 -0.55
N VAL A 107 16.93 7.89 -0.19
CA VAL A 107 17.34 9.30 -0.04
C VAL A 107 17.28 10.02 -1.38
N ALA A 108 17.83 9.42 -2.45
CA ALA A 108 17.81 10.01 -3.79
C ALA A 108 16.38 10.17 -4.32
N ALA A 109 15.52 9.18 -4.13
CA ALA A 109 14.10 9.22 -4.48
C ALA A 109 13.36 10.37 -3.78
N ASN A 110 13.57 10.54 -2.48
CA ASN A 110 12.97 11.64 -1.74
C ASN A 110 13.56 13.01 -2.11
N ALA A 111 14.86 13.09 -2.39
CA ALA A 111 15.48 14.32 -2.86
C ALA A 111 14.90 14.73 -4.24
N LEU A 112 14.73 13.78 -5.16
CA LEU A 112 14.07 14.02 -6.44
C LEU A 112 12.63 14.51 -6.26
N SER A 113 11.85 13.85 -5.38
CA SER A 113 10.47 14.28 -5.06
C SER A 113 10.45 15.66 -4.39
N CYS A 114 11.37 15.96 -3.47
CA CYS A 114 11.50 17.27 -2.85
C CYS A 114 11.75 18.38 -3.89
N VAL A 115 12.73 18.19 -4.77
CA VAL A 115 13.05 19.16 -5.83
C VAL A 115 11.86 19.34 -6.79
N SER A 116 11.26 18.23 -7.22
CA SER A 116 10.09 18.25 -8.11
C SER A 116 8.93 19.03 -7.49
N GLN A 117 8.54 18.70 -6.26
CA GLN A 117 7.42 19.37 -5.58
C GLN A 117 7.75 20.81 -5.19
N GLY A 118 9.00 21.10 -4.81
CA GLY A 118 9.46 22.44 -4.50
C GLY A 118 9.41 23.37 -5.72
N LEU A 119 9.87 22.90 -6.88
CA LEU A 119 9.76 23.65 -8.13
C LEU A 119 8.31 23.80 -8.56
N PHE A 120 7.49 22.78 -8.37
CA PHE A 120 6.06 22.86 -8.66
C PHE A 120 5.38 23.90 -7.78
N ALA A 121 5.66 23.89 -6.47
CA ALA A 121 5.17 24.91 -5.54
C ALA A 121 5.58 26.32 -5.95
N LEU A 122 6.85 26.52 -6.30
CA LEU A 122 7.36 27.82 -6.75
C LEU A 122 6.65 28.32 -8.02
N LEU A 123 6.43 27.46 -9.01
CA LEU A 123 5.71 27.82 -10.22
C LEU A 123 4.26 28.24 -9.93
N VAL A 124 3.57 27.49 -9.07
CA VAL A 124 2.18 27.81 -8.71
C VAL A 124 2.10 29.10 -7.88
N LEU A 125 3.04 29.33 -6.97
CA LEU A 125 3.09 30.57 -6.16
C LEU A 125 3.53 31.78 -6.96
N ALA A 126 4.32 31.61 -8.04
CA ALA A 126 4.70 32.66 -8.95
C ALA A 126 3.54 33.14 -9.85
N GLY A 127 2.44 32.37 -9.94
CA GLY A 127 1.17 32.80 -10.50
C GLY A 127 0.90 32.46 -11.97
N GLU A 128 1.88 31.93 -12.73
CA GLU A 128 1.70 31.57 -14.14
C GLU A 128 2.33 30.23 -14.51
N PRO A 129 1.89 29.10 -13.90
CA PRO A 129 2.44 27.80 -14.24
C PRO A 129 1.91 27.34 -15.61
N GLN A 130 2.82 26.93 -16.50
CA GLN A 130 2.43 26.35 -17.78
C GLN A 130 2.16 24.84 -17.64
N LEU A 131 1.19 24.30 -18.37
CA LEU A 131 0.79 22.90 -18.28
C LEU A 131 1.96 21.92 -18.46
N TRP A 132 2.84 22.16 -19.45
CA TRP A 132 3.97 21.28 -19.69
C TRP A 132 4.98 21.25 -18.53
N GLN A 133 5.15 22.37 -17.81
CA GLN A 133 6.00 22.45 -16.62
C GLN A 133 5.39 21.60 -15.49
N MET A 134 4.08 21.75 -15.25
CA MET A 134 3.34 20.96 -14.25
C MET A 134 3.43 19.46 -14.57
N ALA A 135 3.23 19.07 -15.84
CA ALA A 135 3.33 17.69 -16.28
C ALA A 135 4.74 17.12 -16.12
N LEU A 136 5.79 17.89 -16.49
CA LEU A 136 7.18 17.48 -16.32
C LEU A 136 7.52 17.25 -14.83
N LEU A 137 7.13 18.18 -13.97
CA LEU A 137 7.39 18.07 -12.53
C LEU A 137 6.59 16.92 -11.90
N ALA A 138 5.35 16.72 -12.31
CA ALA A 138 4.57 15.55 -11.90
C ALA A 138 5.26 14.23 -12.31
N ALA A 139 5.80 14.17 -13.53
CA ALA A 139 6.55 13.01 -14.02
C ALA A 139 7.82 12.72 -13.20
N LEU A 140 8.58 13.75 -12.82
CA LEU A 140 9.74 13.61 -11.93
C LEU A 140 9.34 13.10 -10.54
N GLY A 141 8.25 13.61 -9.98
CA GLY A 141 7.69 13.11 -8.71
C GLY A 141 7.27 11.64 -8.79
N GLY A 142 6.61 11.23 -9.88
CA GLY A 142 6.25 9.85 -10.14
C GLY A 142 7.46 8.92 -10.25
N THR A 143 8.52 9.39 -10.91
CA THR A 143 9.80 8.67 -10.98
C THR A 143 10.39 8.44 -9.60
N GLY A 144 10.46 9.46 -8.74
CA GLY A 144 10.94 9.32 -7.36
C GLY A 144 10.14 8.26 -6.59
N GLN A 145 8.82 8.28 -6.70
CA GLN A 145 7.94 7.34 -6.03
C GLN A 145 8.17 5.87 -6.49
N ALA A 146 8.47 5.64 -7.76
CA ALA A 146 8.72 4.31 -8.32
C ALA A 146 9.92 3.60 -7.67
N PHE A 147 10.99 4.34 -7.41
CA PHE A 147 12.18 3.78 -6.76
C PHE A 147 12.05 3.65 -5.24
N PHE A 148 11.18 4.46 -4.64
CA PHE A 148 11.01 4.49 -3.19
C PHE A 148 10.31 3.25 -2.63
N ALA A 149 9.19 2.82 -3.22
CA ALA A 149 8.32 1.80 -2.65
C ALA A 149 9.03 0.45 -2.40
N PRO A 150 9.72 -0.18 -3.38
CA PRO A 150 10.38 -1.46 -3.17
C PRO A 150 11.55 -1.39 -2.18
N ALA A 151 12.28 -0.25 -2.16
CA ALA A 151 13.39 -0.05 -1.23
C ALA A 151 12.91 0.07 0.22
N SER A 152 11.78 0.76 0.44
CA SER A 152 11.23 1.02 1.78
C SER A 152 10.72 -0.24 2.47
N GLU A 153 9.92 -1.06 1.81
CA GLU A 153 9.36 -2.29 2.39
C GLU A 153 10.46 -3.27 2.82
N GLY A 154 11.45 -3.48 1.95
CA GLY A 154 12.59 -4.33 2.28
C GLY A 154 13.41 -3.84 3.46
N MET A 155 13.54 -2.51 3.63
CA MET A 155 14.30 -1.91 4.72
C MET A 155 13.57 -1.99 6.07
N VAL A 156 12.23 -1.86 6.08
CA VAL A 156 11.41 -2.05 7.29
C VAL A 156 11.57 -3.47 7.83
N LEU A 157 11.49 -4.47 6.96
CA LEU A 157 11.65 -5.87 7.36
C LEU A 157 13.08 -6.17 7.87
N ALA A 158 14.11 -5.54 7.28
CA ALA A 158 15.49 -5.70 7.71
C ALA A 158 15.83 -4.96 9.02
N SER A 159 14.99 -4.01 9.45
CA SER A 159 15.23 -3.18 10.64
C SER A 159 14.76 -3.80 11.96
N VAL A 160 14.09 -4.96 11.91
CA VAL A 160 13.49 -5.63 13.08
C VAL A 160 13.81 -7.12 13.04
N SER A 161 14.03 -7.73 14.21
CA SER A 161 14.27 -9.18 14.36
C SER A 161 13.05 -10.01 13.88
N GLY A 162 13.30 -11.21 13.35
CA GLY A 162 12.32 -12.05 12.65
C GLY A 162 10.97 -12.24 13.35
N ASP A 163 10.96 -12.49 14.67
CA ASP A 163 9.75 -12.74 15.45
C ASP A 163 8.83 -11.50 15.55
N GLN A 164 9.38 -10.29 15.41
CA GLN A 164 8.65 -9.03 15.52
C GLN A 164 8.35 -8.39 14.15
N ALA A 165 8.86 -8.95 13.06
CA ALA A 165 8.73 -8.39 11.71
C ALA A 165 7.27 -8.18 11.30
N GLY A 166 6.40 -9.15 11.57
CA GLY A 166 4.96 -9.03 11.27
C GLY A 166 4.28 -7.89 12.02
N ARG A 167 4.61 -7.70 13.31
CA ARG A 167 4.06 -6.61 14.13
C ARG A 167 4.60 -5.25 13.67
N ALA A 168 5.89 -5.17 13.39
CA ALA A 168 6.52 -3.96 12.89
C ALA A 168 5.91 -3.53 11.53
N PHE A 169 5.73 -4.46 10.61
CA PHE A 169 5.10 -4.20 9.33
C PHE A 169 3.64 -3.75 9.46
N ALA A 170 2.87 -4.36 10.38
CA ALA A 170 1.50 -3.93 10.65
C ALA A 170 1.44 -2.49 11.18
N VAL A 171 2.31 -2.10 12.13
CA VAL A 171 2.39 -0.73 12.66
C VAL A 171 2.83 0.26 11.57
N TYR A 172 3.82 -0.11 10.74
CA TYR A 172 4.25 0.67 9.58
C TYR A 172 3.09 0.94 8.59
N ARG A 173 2.35 -0.10 8.21
CA ARG A 173 1.17 0.01 7.33
C ARG A 173 0.06 0.86 7.93
N MET A 174 -0.18 0.70 9.24
CA MET A 174 -1.16 1.52 9.96
C MET A 174 -0.76 3.00 9.98
N GLY A 175 0.52 3.28 10.18
CA GLY A 175 1.07 4.65 10.09
C GLY A 175 0.89 5.25 8.70
N MET A 176 1.18 4.50 7.64
CA MET A 176 0.99 4.92 6.25
C MET A 176 -0.49 5.22 5.95
N ASN A 177 -1.40 4.32 6.32
CA ASN A 177 -2.84 4.51 6.07
C ASN A 177 -3.37 5.71 6.85
N GLY A 178 -2.97 5.87 8.12
CA GLY A 178 -3.31 7.05 8.92
C GLY A 178 -2.80 8.36 8.30
N ALA A 179 -1.57 8.34 7.77
CA ALA A 179 -0.99 9.48 7.06
C ALA A 179 -1.73 9.80 5.76
N ASN A 180 -2.15 8.80 5.01
CA ASN A 180 -2.94 8.99 3.79
C ASN A 180 -4.31 9.62 4.10
N ILE A 181 -5.00 9.12 5.12
CA ILE A 181 -6.29 9.66 5.58
C ILE A 181 -6.14 11.10 6.06
N GLY A 182 -5.20 11.32 6.99
CA GLY A 182 -4.92 12.65 7.53
C GLY A 182 -4.44 13.63 6.48
N GLY A 183 -3.58 13.17 5.56
CA GLY A 183 -3.05 13.97 4.45
C GLY A 183 -4.13 14.41 3.47
N ALA A 184 -5.08 13.54 3.13
CA ALA A 184 -6.20 13.91 2.27
C ALA A 184 -7.10 14.96 2.94
N ALA A 185 -7.47 14.75 4.22
CA ALA A 185 -8.30 15.70 4.97
C ALA A 185 -7.61 17.07 5.15
N LEU A 186 -6.38 17.06 5.68
CA LEU A 186 -5.60 18.26 5.93
C LEU A 186 -5.20 18.96 4.63
N GLY A 187 -4.83 18.19 3.61
CA GLY A 187 -4.47 18.72 2.30
C GLY A 187 -5.62 19.45 1.66
N GLY A 188 -6.83 18.86 1.61
CA GLY A 188 -8.02 19.52 1.10
C GLY A 188 -8.37 20.81 1.88
N ALA A 189 -8.30 20.75 3.22
CA ALA A 189 -8.54 21.92 4.07
C ALA A 189 -7.47 23.01 3.87
N LEU A 190 -6.21 22.67 3.77
CA LEU A 190 -5.10 23.61 3.53
C LEU A 190 -5.18 24.21 2.12
N VAL A 191 -5.51 23.42 1.09
CA VAL A 191 -5.74 23.97 -0.27
C VAL A 191 -6.86 25.03 -0.25
N ALA A 192 -7.94 24.76 0.50
CA ALA A 192 -9.03 25.72 0.64
C ALA A 192 -8.62 27.00 1.41
N ALA A 193 -7.75 26.86 2.42
CA ALA A 193 -7.38 27.97 3.29
C ALA A 193 -6.24 28.86 2.74
N VAL A 194 -5.21 28.26 2.16
CA VAL A 194 -3.97 28.95 1.77
C VAL A 194 -3.60 28.74 0.30
N GLY A 195 -4.36 27.93 -0.42
CA GLY A 195 -4.13 27.63 -1.84
C GLY A 195 -3.20 26.44 -2.09
N PRO A 196 -3.22 25.91 -3.33
CA PRO A 196 -2.50 24.67 -3.69
C PRO A 196 -0.98 24.81 -3.64
N GLY A 197 -0.42 25.97 -3.97
CA GLY A 197 1.04 26.20 -3.97
C GLY A 197 1.67 25.98 -2.61
N TRP A 198 1.04 26.42 -1.52
CA TRP A 198 1.55 26.20 -0.17
C TRP A 198 1.50 24.74 0.25
N VAL A 199 0.47 24.00 -0.16
CA VAL A 199 0.38 22.55 0.14
C VAL A 199 1.48 21.78 -0.57
N LEU A 200 1.79 22.14 -1.83
CA LEU A 200 2.94 21.56 -2.57
C LEU A 200 4.27 21.92 -1.90
N ALA A 201 4.42 23.13 -1.34
CA ALA A 201 5.61 23.53 -0.58
C ALA A 201 5.76 22.70 0.70
N VAL A 202 4.67 22.46 1.42
CA VAL A 202 4.65 21.59 2.62
C VAL A 202 5.04 20.15 2.25
N ASP A 203 4.54 19.61 1.13
CA ASP A 203 4.92 18.29 0.65
C ASP A 203 6.42 18.21 0.30
N SER A 204 6.95 19.24 -0.37
CA SER A 204 8.38 19.35 -0.63
C SER A 204 9.20 19.32 0.66
N ALA A 205 8.80 20.09 1.68
CA ALA A 205 9.44 20.11 2.98
C ALA A 205 9.35 18.74 3.70
N ALA A 206 8.19 18.06 3.56
CA ALA A 206 8.01 16.71 4.10
C ALA A 206 8.97 15.71 3.44
N PHE A 207 9.18 15.77 2.12
CA PHE A 207 10.18 14.97 1.43
C PHE A 207 11.61 15.31 1.83
N ALA A 208 11.94 16.59 2.03
CA ALA A 208 13.24 17.01 2.51
C ALA A 208 13.52 16.43 3.91
N LEU A 209 12.57 16.55 4.83
CA LEU A 209 12.67 15.99 6.18
C LEU A 209 12.77 14.45 6.13
N ALA A 210 11.98 13.80 5.29
CA ALA A 210 12.04 12.36 5.12
C ALA A 210 13.39 11.90 4.55
N ALA A 211 13.98 12.63 3.60
CA ALA A 211 15.32 12.37 3.08
C ALA A 211 16.38 12.51 4.19
N ALA A 212 16.30 13.58 4.98
CA ALA A 212 17.21 13.82 6.10
C ALA A 212 17.13 12.70 7.15
N LEU A 213 15.92 12.33 7.59
CA LEU A 213 15.73 11.23 8.56
C LEU A 213 16.32 9.91 8.04
N ARG A 214 16.21 9.62 6.74
CA ARG A 214 16.76 8.40 6.12
C ARG A 214 18.27 8.46 5.93
N ALA A 215 18.85 9.64 5.78
CA ALA A 215 20.29 9.80 5.73
C ALA A 215 20.97 9.43 7.08
N PHE A 216 20.25 9.49 8.19
CA PHE A 216 20.72 9.10 9.54
C PHE A 216 20.51 7.61 9.86
N LEU A 217 20.09 6.78 8.89
CA LEU A 217 19.96 5.34 9.10
C LEU A 217 21.32 4.69 9.27
N ASP A 218 21.45 3.87 10.29
CA ASP A 218 22.60 2.99 10.45
C ASP A 218 22.38 1.73 9.61
N VAL A 219 23.16 1.58 8.56
CA VAL A 219 23.11 0.45 7.62
C VAL A 219 24.19 -0.59 7.89
N SER A 220 24.97 -0.44 8.96
CA SER A 220 25.95 -1.43 9.38
C SER A 220 25.22 -2.72 9.79
N GLY A 221 25.42 -3.80 9.02
CA GLY A 221 24.81 -5.10 9.31
C GLY A 221 23.55 -5.46 8.51
N VAL A 222 23.12 -4.64 7.55
CA VAL A 222 22.08 -5.04 6.59
C VAL A 222 22.73 -5.91 5.49
N PRO A 223 22.37 -7.21 5.36
CA PRO A 223 22.96 -8.08 4.35
C PRO A 223 22.71 -7.54 2.95
N GLU A 224 23.78 -7.40 2.15
CA GLU A 224 23.64 -7.22 0.71
C GLU A 224 23.07 -8.51 0.11
N ARG A 225 21.91 -8.37 -0.54
CA ARG A 225 21.28 -9.51 -1.20
C ARG A 225 22.07 -9.82 -2.47
N ALA A 226 22.48 -11.11 -2.62
CA ALA A 226 23.11 -11.56 -3.84
C ALA A 226 22.19 -11.30 -5.05
N PRO A 227 22.73 -10.89 -6.21
CA PRO A 227 21.96 -10.69 -7.43
C PRO A 227 21.19 -11.96 -7.76
N GLY A 228 19.86 -11.91 -7.75
CA GLY A 228 18.99 -13.02 -8.15
C GLY A 228 19.13 -13.31 -9.64
N GLY A 229 18.66 -14.52 -10.05
CA GLY A 229 18.71 -15.00 -11.43
C GLY A 229 18.07 -14.05 -12.45
N GLY A 230 18.16 -14.38 -13.73
CA GLY A 230 17.81 -13.49 -14.81
C GLY A 230 16.37 -12.96 -14.77
N MET A 231 16.19 -11.65 -14.65
CA MET A 231 14.92 -10.93 -14.56
C MET A 231 13.90 -11.36 -15.65
N LEU A 232 14.36 -11.62 -16.87
CA LEU A 232 13.49 -12.08 -17.98
C LEU A 232 12.92 -13.49 -17.75
N HIS A 233 13.70 -14.37 -17.12
CA HIS A 233 13.23 -15.72 -16.76
C HIS A 233 12.15 -15.63 -15.68
N ASP A 234 12.38 -14.85 -14.66
CA ASP A 234 11.43 -14.64 -13.57
C ASP A 234 10.11 -14.01 -14.05
N LEU A 235 10.19 -13.04 -14.96
CA LEU A 235 9.01 -12.47 -15.63
C LEU A 235 8.24 -13.51 -16.43
N ARG A 236 8.93 -14.30 -17.25
CA ARG A 236 8.27 -15.32 -18.08
C ARG A 236 7.55 -16.39 -17.24
N ASP A 237 8.18 -16.83 -16.15
CA ASP A 237 7.60 -17.82 -15.25
C ASP A 237 6.38 -17.25 -14.51
N GLY A 238 6.45 -16.00 -14.03
CA GLY A 238 5.33 -15.32 -13.43
C GLY A 238 4.13 -15.18 -14.40
N TRP A 239 4.40 -14.79 -15.65
CA TRP A 239 3.35 -14.71 -16.68
C TRP A 239 2.67 -16.05 -16.94
N ARG A 240 3.45 -17.13 -17.06
CA ARG A 240 2.88 -18.48 -17.26
C ARG A 240 1.98 -18.90 -16.12
N GLU A 241 2.35 -18.57 -14.87
CA GLU A 241 1.54 -18.87 -13.70
C GLU A 241 0.23 -18.09 -13.69
N VAL A 242 0.27 -16.79 -14.01
CA VAL A 242 -0.94 -15.96 -14.13
C VAL A 242 -1.85 -16.45 -15.26
N ALA A 243 -1.29 -16.69 -16.45
CA ALA A 243 -2.04 -17.10 -17.64
C ALA A 243 -2.67 -18.50 -17.48
N SER A 244 -2.05 -19.38 -16.68
CA SER A 244 -2.56 -20.74 -16.45
C SER A 244 -3.82 -20.81 -15.57
N ARG A 245 -4.20 -19.70 -14.90
CA ARG A 245 -5.30 -19.66 -13.94
C ARG A 245 -6.39 -18.68 -14.37
N PRO A 246 -7.54 -19.16 -14.93
CA PRO A 246 -8.60 -18.29 -15.43
C PRO A 246 -9.13 -17.30 -14.39
N TRP A 247 -9.30 -17.71 -13.14
CA TRP A 247 -9.76 -16.81 -12.08
C TRP A 247 -8.79 -15.67 -11.78
N LEU A 248 -7.47 -15.93 -11.88
CA LEU A 248 -6.43 -14.96 -11.55
C LEU A 248 -6.38 -13.82 -12.58
N TRP A 249 -6.19 -14.16 -13.87
CA TRP A 249 -6.13 -13.12 -14.89
C TRP A 249 -7.48 -12.42 -15.10
N ALA A 250 -8.63 -13.12 -14.91
CA ALA A 250 -9.94 -12.49 -15.01
C ALA A 250 -10.13 -11.39 -13.98
N VAL A 251 -9.74 -11.64 -12.70
CA VAL A 251 -9.83 -10.63 -11.64
C VAL A 251 -8.79 -9.52 -11.85
N VAL A 252 -7.55 -9.85 -12.28
CA VAL A 252 -6.52 -8.83 -12.57
C VAL A 252 -6.96 -7.90 -13.69
N VAL A 253 -7.49 -8.41 -14.80
CA VAL A 253 -8.01 -7.59 -15.92
C VAL A 253 -9.20 -6.75 -15.48
N GLN A 254 -10.16 -7.35 -14.76
CA GLN A 254 -11.29 -6.61 -14.18
C GLN A 254 -10.80 -5.45 -13.32
N PHE A 255 -9.92 -5.75 -12.35
CA PHE A 255 -9.46 -4.74 -11.39
C PHE A 255 -8.61 -3.67 -12.05
N SER A 256 -7.84 -4.00 -13.09
CA SER A 256 -7.11 -3.03 -13.91
C SER A 256 -8.04 -1.98 -14.52
N LEU A 257 -9.13 -2.43 -15.15
CA LEU A 257 -10.09 -1.53 -15.77
C LEU A 257 -10.95 -0.78 -14.74
N VAL A 258 -11.36 -1.46 -13.66
CA VAL A 258 -12.08 -0.81 -12.55
C VAL A 258 -11.21 0.28 -11.90
N ASN A 259 -9.96 -0.04 -11.56
CA ASN A 259 -9.04 0.92 -10.96
C ASN A 259 -8.74 2.10 -11.90
N ALA A 260 -8.67 1.86 -13.19
CA ALA A 260 -8.48 2.89 -14.21
C ALA A 260 -9.65 3.90 -14.23
N VAL A 261 -10.90 3.42 -14.28
CA VAL A 261 -12.07 4.33 -14.30
C VAL A 261 -12.33 4.97 -12.94
N VAL A 262 -12.03 4.30 -11.83
CA VAL A 262 -12.06 4.91 -10.49
C VAL A 262 -11.03 6.02 -10.38
N SER A 263 -9.80 5.78 -10.84
CA SER A 263 -8.74 6.80 -10.83
C SER A 263 -9.09 8.01 -11.70
N ALA A 264 -9.71 7.79 -12.87
CA ALA A 264 -10.21 8.89 -13.70
C ALA A 264 -11.31 9.69 -12.99
N ALA A 265 -12.25 9.00 -12.33
CA ALA A 265 -13.31 9.65 -11.56
C ALA A 265 -12.76 10.45 -10.38
N GLU A 266 -11.83 9.91 -9.62
CA GLU A 266 -11.29 10.54 -8.42
C GLU A 266 -10.26 11.62 -8.71
N ALA A 267 -9.32 11.37 -9.65
CA ALA A 267 -8.24 12.33 -9.93
C ALA A 267 -8.63 13.46 -10.87
N VAL A 268 -9.61 13.24 -11.75
CA VAL A 268 -10.02 14.23 -12.75
C VAL A 268 -11.40 14.80 -12.46
N TYR A 269 -12.43 13.96 -12.47
CA TYR A 269 -13.81 14.46 -12.33
C TYR A 269 -14.15 14.90 -10.90
N GLY A 270 -13.59 14.27 -9.88
CA GLY A 270 -13.82 14.63 -8.47
C GLY A 270 -13.46 16.06 -8.15
N PRO A 271 -12.23 16.53 -8.42
CA PRO A 271 -11.84 17.93 -8.24
C PRO A 271 -12.70 18.91 -9.04
N LEU A 272 -13.07 18.57 -10.31
CA LEU A 272 -13.94 19.44 -11.13
C LEU A 272 -15.35 19.58 -10.54
N VAL A 273 -15.95 18.46 -10.09
CA VAL A 273 -17.27 18.49 -9.45
C VAL A 273 -17.21 19.20 -8.11
N ALA A 274 -16.10 19.00 -7.36
CA ALA A 274 -15.92 19.67 -6.08
C ALA A 274 -15.84 21.17 -6.22
N GLU A 275 -15.08 21.67 -7.20
CA GLU A 275 -14.97 23.11 -7.49
C GLU A 275 -16.31 23.72 -7.87
N GLN A 276 -17.12 23.02 -8.68
CA GLN A 276 -18.37 23.57 -9.24
C GLN A 276 -19.58 23.38 -8.32
N HIS A 277 -19.64 22.31 -7.52
CA HIS A 277 -20.87 21.89 -6.83
C HIS A 277 -20.71 21.58 -5.34
N LEU A 278 -19.51 21.29 -4.85
CA LEU A 278 -19.30 20.87 -3.46
C LEU A 278 -18.67 21.96 -2.58
N GLY A 279 -18.28 23.10 -3.15
CA GLY A 279 -17.63 24.20 -2.42
C GLY A 279 -16.11 24.07 -2.34
N GLY A 280 -15.47 23.35 -3.29
CA GLY A 280 -14.03 23.36 -3.49
C GLY A 280 -13.27 22.18 -2.86
N PRO A 281 -11.95 22.35 -2.61
CA PRO A 281 -11.03 21.28 -2.24
C PRO A 281 -11.26 20.69 -0.83
N GLY A 282 -11.78 21.49 0.11
CA GLY A 282 -12.01 21.03 1.48
C GLY A 282 -12.99 19.85 1.57
N PRO A 283 -14.24 19.99 1.04
CA PRO A 283 -15.20 18.89 0.98
C PRO A 283 -14.71 17.67 0.21
N TRP A 284 -13.92 17.87 -0.85
CA TRP A 284 -13.32 16.76 -1.59
C TRP A 284 -12.29 16.00 -0.76
N GLY A 285 -11.40 16.71 -0.07
CA GLY A 285 -10.43 16.10 0.86
C GLY A 285 -11.12 15.33 1.98
N LEU A 286 -12.25 15.85 2.52
CA LEU A 286 -13.07 15.15 3.51
C LEU A 286 -13.66 13.82 2.95
N ALA A 287 -14.16 13.84 1.72
CA ALA A 287 -14.69 12.65 1.07
C ALA A 287 -13.60 11.57 0.87
N LEU A 288 -12.41 11.95 0.42
CA LEU A 288 -11.26 11.05 0.30
C LEU A 288 -10.77 10.52 1.65
N ALA A 289 -10.77 11.37 2.68
CA ALA A 289 -10.44 10.94 4.04
C ALA A 289 -11.47 9.93 4.58
N ALA A 290 -12.75 10.14 4.31
CA ALA A 290 -13.81 9.20 4.69
C ALA A 290 -13.64 7.84 4.00
N PHE A 291 -13.24 7.81 2.73
CA PHE A 291 -12.84 6.57 2.05
C PHE A 291 -11.71 5.86 2.80
N GLY A 292 -10.65 6.57 3.16
CA GLY A 292 -9.56 6.01 3.95
C GLY A 292 -9.99 5.49 5.33
N VAL A 293 -10.86 6.21 6.05
CA VAL A 293 -11.45 5.71 7.31
C VAL A 293 -12.28 4.45 7.07
N GLY A 294 -12.99 4.39 5.94
CA GLY A 294 -13.72 3.22 5.49
C GLY A 294 -12.81 2.00 5.32
N THR A 295 -11.62 2.14 4.71
CA THR A 295 -10.68 1.02 4.57
C THR A 295 -10.23 0.47 5.92
N VAL A 296 -9.98 1.33 6.91
CA VAL A 296 -9.71 0.89 8.29
C VAL A 296 -10.90 0.12 8.87
N GLY A 297 -12.13 0.62 8.65
CA GLY A 297 -13.37 -0.07 9.03
C GLY A 297 -13.50 -1.45 8.39
N GLY A 298 -13.16 -1.57 7.10
CA GLY A 298 -13.14 -2.83 6.35
C GLY A 298 -12.13 -3.84 6.92
N ALA A 299 -10.92 -3.38 7.25
CA ALA A 299 -9.89 -4.21 7.88
C ALA A 299 -10.36 -4.74 9.25
N LEU A 300 -10.96 -3.88 10.09
CA LEU A 300 -11.53 -4.29 11.38
C LEU A 300 -12.69 -5.28 11.22
N LEU A 301 -13.53 -5.09 10.20
CA LEU A 301 -14.59 -6.02 9.85
C LEU A 301 -14.03 -7.39 9.51
N MET A 302 -13.00 -7.46 8.67
CA MET A 302 -12.35 -8.70 8.25
C MET A 302 -11.58 -9.41 9.37
N ALA A 303 -11.12 -8.68 10.38
CA ALA A 303 -10.54 -9.27 11.59
C ALA A 303 -11.57 -10.11 12.37
N ARG A 304 -12.86 -9.77 12.27
CA ARG A 304 -13.97 -10.45 12.99
C ARG A 304 -14.74 -11.43 12.11
N VAL A 305 -14.92 -11.10 10.82
CA VAL A 305 -15.72 -11.89 9.88
C VAL A 305 -14.80 -12.69 8.97
N ARG A 306 -15.11 -13.97 8.81
CA ARG A 306 -14.29 -14.88 7.99
C ARG A 306 -15.17 -15.55 6.91
N PRO A 307 -15.44 -14.89 5.78
CA PRO A 307 -16.26 -15.45 4.72
C PRO A 307 -15.70 -16.76 4.20
N ARG A 308 -16.57 -17.72 3.92
CA ARG A 308 -16.19 -19.02 3.36
C ARG A 308 -15.81 -18.93 1.87
N ARG A 309 -16.55 -18.11 1.10
CA ARG A 309 -16.36 -17.92 -0.35
C ARG A 309 -15.55 -16.64 -0.59
N MET A 310 -14.22 -16.75 -0.57
CA MET A 310 -13.34 -15.59 -0.60
C MET A 310 -13.52 -14.74 -1.86
N LEU A 311 -13.33 -15.33 -3.04
CA LEU A 311 -13.40 -14.57 -4.30
C LEU A 311 -14.80 -14.06 -4.61
N LEU A 312 -15.86 -14.82 -4.29
CA LEU A 312 -17.24 -14.35 -4.47
C LEU A 312 -17.52 -13.13 -3.58
N THR A 313 -17.16 -13.21 -2.30
CA THR A 313 -17.36 -12.08 -1.38
C THR A 313 -16.56 -10.86 -1.82
N GLY A 314 -15.29 -11.06 -2.20
CA GLY A 314 -14.45 -9.98 -2.73
C GLY A 314 -15.05 -9.36 -4.00
N ALA A 315 -15.44 -10.16 -4.98
CA ALA A 315 -16.02 -9.66 -6.23
C ALA A 315 -17.32 -8.87 -5.99
N LEU A 316 -18.20 -9.33 -5.08
CA LEU A 316 -19.41 -8.59 -4.72
C LEU A 316 -19.10 -7.23 -4.08
N CYS A 317 -17.99 -7.12 -3.35
CA CYS A 317 -17.53 -5.87 -2.75
C CYS A 317 -16.95 -4.87 -3.76
N ILE A 318 -16.80 -5.23 -5.05
CA ILE A 318 -16.40 -4.28 -6.10
C ILE A 318 -17.60 -3.46 -6.60
N PHE A 319 -18.84 -3.97 -6.53
CA PHE A 319 -20.03 -3.20 -6.97
C PHE A 319 -20.16 -1.82 -6.31
N PRO A 320 -19.94 -1.66 -4.98
CA PRO A 320 -19.99 -0.35 -4.34
C PRO A 320 -19.02 0.69 -4.90
N LEU A 321 -17.93 0.29 -5.58
CA LEU A 321 -16.98 1.21 -6.23
C LEU A 321 -17.62 2.01 -7.39
N ALA A 322 -18.79 1.58 -7.89
CA ALA A 322 -19.56 2.34 -8.87
C ALA A 322 -20.30 3.54 -8.25
N LEU A 323 -20.56 3.52 -6.94
CA LEU A 323 -21.35 4.54 -6.27
C LEU A 323 -20.70 5.93 -6.23
N PRO A 324 -19.38 6.10 -5.98
CA PRO A 324 -18.72 7.40 -6.02
C PRO A 324 -18.89 8.10 -7.37
N SER A 325 -18.66 7.40 -8.48
CA SER A 325 -18.83 7.96 -9.82
C SER A 325 -20.28 8.35 -10.09
N ALA A 326 -21.25 7.54 -9.68
CA ALA A 326 -22.69 7.85 -9.79
C ALA A 326 -23.07 9.08 -8.91
N ALA A 327 -22.49 9.17 -7.69
CA ALA A 327 -22.71 10.30 -6.79
C ALA A 327 -22.13 11.64 -7.31
N LEU A 328 -21.06 11.57 -8.08
CA LEU A 328 -20.48 12.71 -8.77
C LEU A 328 -21.27 13.08 -10.04
N ALA A 329 -21.91 12.12 -10.70
CA ALA A 329 -22.76 12.34 -11.87
C ALA A 329 -24.03 13.11 -11.53
N VAL A 330 -24.60 12.83 -10.34
CA VAL A 330 -25.72 13.56 -9.76
C VAL A 330 -25.22 14.16 -8.46
N PRO A 331 -24.69 15.40 -8.46
CA PRO A 331 -23.96 15.95 -7.32
C PRO A 331 -24.81 15.92 -6.05
N LEU A 332 -24.49 14.97 -5.18
CA LEU A 332 -25.12 14.82 -3.86
C LEU A 332 -24.53 15.85 -2.89
N PRO A 333 -25.27 16.19 -1.81
CA PRO A 333 -24.70 16.95 -0.70
C PRO A 333 -23.42 16.28 -0.17
N VAL A 334 -22.47 17.08 0.33
CA VAL A 334 -21.17 16.62 0.83
C VAL A 334 -21.32 15.43 1.80
N ALA A 335 -22.30 15.47 2.70
CA ALA A 335 -22.57 14.38 3.64
C ALA A 335 -22.92 13.05 2.95
N GLY A 336 -23.71 13.11 1.85
CA GLY A 336 -24.08 11.93 1.08
C GLY A 336 -22.87 11.33 0.36
N LEU A 337 -22.06 12.16 -0.31
CA LEU A 337 -20.83 11.73 -0.95
C LEU A 337 -19.85 11.13 0.08
N THR A 338 -19.67 11.79 1.22
CA THR A 338 -18.79 11.31 2.31
C THR A 338 -19.23 9.95 2.84
N ALA A 339 -20.54 9.72 3.02
CA ALA A 339 -21.08 8.43 3.45
C ALA A 339 -20.86 7.33 2.40
N ILE A 340 -21.04 7.65 1.11
CA ILE A 340 -20.77 6.71 0.01
C ILE A 340 -19.28 6.37 -0.04
N MET A 341 -18.40 7.35 0.05
CA MET A 341 -16.95 7.13 0.05
C MET A 341 -16.50 6.26 1.23
N PHE A 342 -17.05 6.50 2.43
CA PHE A 342 -16.80 5.64 3.59
C PHE A 342 -17.22 4.18 3.34
N GLY A 343 -18.44 3.96 2.85
CA GLY A 343 -18.94 2.61 2.51
C GLY A 343 -18.12 1.93 1.43
N THR A 344 -17.71 2.69 0.41
CA THR A 344 -16.84 2.19 -0.66
C THR A 344 -15.44 1.82 -0.14
N GLY A 345 -14.89 2.59 0.79
CA GLY A 345 -13.63 2.25 1.47
C GLY A 345 -13.71 0.91 2.21
N ILE A 346 -14.81 0.66 2.95
CA ILE A 346 -15.05 -0.65 3.59
C ILE A 346 -15.04 -1.76 2.55
N ALA A 347 -15.77 -1.58 1.45
CA ALA A 347 -15.93 -2.59 0.42
C ALA A 347 -14.62 -2.92 -0.29
N VAL A 348 -13.82 -1.92 -0.64
CA VAL A 348 -12.51 -2.11 -1.28
C VAL A 348 -11.53 -2.86 -0.37
N GLU A 349 -11.53 -2.57 0.91
CA GLU A 349 -10.66 -3.28 1.85
C GLU A 349 -11.09 -4.73 2.05
N VAL A 350 -12.38 -5.00 2.12
CA VAL A 350 -12.89 -6.38 2.13
C VAL A 350 -12.44 -7.14 0.89
N PHE A 351 -12.53 -6.53 -0.30
CA PHE A 351 -12.00 -7.12 -1.53
C PHE A 351 -10.50 -7.40 -1.42
N ALA A 352 -9.71 -6.41 -1.00
CA ALA A 352 -8.25 -6.53 -0.90
C ALA A 352 -7.82 -7.66 0.04
N VAL A 353 -8.46 -7.79 1.22
CA VAL A 353 -8.19 -8.89 2.16
C VAL A 353 -8.57 -10.24 1.56
N MET A 354 -9.74 -10.34 0.93
CA MET A 354 -10.20 -11.59 0.32
C MET A 354 -9.31 -12.01 -0.86
N TRP A 355 -8.88 -11.05 -1.68
CA TRP A 355 -7.95 -11.25 -2.78
C TRP A 355 -6.59 -11.77 -2.29
N MET A 356 -6.00 -11.09 -1.30
CA MET A 356 -4.72 -11.49 -0.73
C MET A 356 -4.77 -12.89 -0.11
N MET A 357 -5.88 -13.22 0.58
CA MET A 357 -6.08 -14.57 1.14
C MET A 357 -6.20 -15.63 0.04
N ALA A 358 -6.89 -15.33 -1.07
CA ALA A 358 -7.00 -16.26 -2.21
C ALA A 358 -5.63 -16.47 -2.87
N LEU A 359 -4.84 -15.42 -3.08
CA LEU A 359 -3.48 -15.52 -3.59
C LEU A 359 -2.60 -16.40 -2.69
N HIS A 360 -2.59 -16.15 -1.38
CA HIS A 360 -1.78 -16.94 -0.44
C HIS A 360 -2.22 -18.41 -0.34
N GLN A 361 -3.51 -18.70 -0.58
CA GLN A 361 -4.02 -20.08 -0.54
C GLN A 361 -3.68 -20.88 -1.81
N GLU A 362 -3.71 -20.23 -2.98
CA GLU A 362 -3.65 -20.90 -4.28
C GLU A 362 -2.29 -20.80 -4.97
N ILE A 363 -1.45 -19.83 -4.58
CA ILE A 363 -0.13 -19.62 -5.18
C ILE A 363 0.96 -20.15 -4.23
N PRO A 364 1.87 -21.05 -4.69
CA PRO A 364 3.01 -21.48 -3.92
C PRO A 364 3.93 -20.32 -3.50
N GLU A 365 4.49 -20.38 -2.29
CA GLU A 365 5.33 -19.30 -1.73
C GLU A 365 6.50 -18.90 -2.65
N GLU A 366 7.11 -19.86 -3.34
CA GLU A 366 8.23 -19.64 -4.26
C GLU A 366 7.86 -18.77 -5.48
N LYS A 367 6.57 -18.80 -5.89
CA LYS A 367 6.04 -18.06 -7.04
C LYS A 367 5.26 -16.80 -6.64
N PHE A 368 4.97 -16.64 -5.35
CA PHE A 368 4.10 -15.57 -4.85
C PHE A 368 4.60 -14.18 -5.22
N SER A 369 5.89 -13.90 -5.02
CA SER A 369 6.49 -12.59 -5.36
C SER A 369 6.34 -12.24 -6.84
N ARG A 370 6.52 -13.22 -7.74
CA ARG A 370 6.41 -13.03 -9.19
C ARG A 370 4.96 -12.74 -9.60
N VAL A 371 4.01 -13.53 -9.09
CA VAL A 371 2.57 -13.35 -9.35
C VAL A 371 2.09 -11.99 -8.81
N SER A 372 2.50 -11.61 -7.60
CA SER A 372 2.16 -10.31 -7.01
C SER A 372 2.70 -9.13 -7.83
N SER A 373 3.88 -9.26 -8.44
CA SER A 373 4.41 -8.21 -9.34
C SER A 373 3.52 -8.01 -10.58
N TYR A 374 3.00 -9.10 -11.16
CA TYR A 374 2.04 -9.02 -12.27
C TYR A 374 0.69 -8.47 -11.84
N ASP A 375 0.21 -8.83 -10.65
CA ASP A 375 -1.02 -8.31 -10.07
C ASP A 375 -0.94 -6.78 -9.89
N TRP A 376 0.13 -6.29 -9.29
CA TRP A 376 0.39 -4.86 -9.11
C TRP A 376 0.51 -4.11 -10.44
N LEU A 377 1.32 -4.65 -11.37
CA LEU A 377 1.48 -4.04 -12.69
C LEU A 377 0.15 -4.02 -13.45
N GLY A 378 -0.56 -5.16 -13.46
CA GLY A 378 -1.87 -5.27 -14.09
C GLY A 378 -2.87 -4.28 -13.52
N SER A 379 -2.93 -4.15 -12.21
CA SER A 379 -3.85 -3.23 -11.52
C SER A 379 -3.62 -1.75 -11.83
N LEU A 380 -2.40 -1.35 -12.18
CA LEU A 380 -2.05 0.06 -12.45
C LEU A 380 -1.92 0.37 -13.95
N ALA A 381 -1.75 -0.63 -14.80
CA ALA A 381 -1.37 -0.44 -16.20
C ALA A 381 -2.31 0.46 -17.01
N MET A 382 -3.62 0.41 -16.73
CA MET A 382 -4.63 1.20 -17.45
C MET A 382 -4.91 2.58 -16.84
N VAL A 383 -4.41 2.87 -15.65
CA VAL A 383 -4.65 4.13 -14.94
C VAL A 383 -4.20 5.36 -15.74
N PRO A 384 -2.97 5.44 -16.29
CA PRO A 384 -2.54 6.61 -17.05
C PRO A 384 -3.40 6.87 -18.29
N LEU A 385 -3.80 5.78 -18.96
CA LEU A 385 -4.65 5.88 -20.16
C LEU A 385 -6.03 6.45 -19.78
N ALA A 386 -6.65 5.93 -18.74
CA ALA A 386 -7.97 6.38 -18.31
C ALA A 386 -7.96 7.83 -17.81
N THR A 387 -6.94 8.22 -17.04
CA THR A 387 -6.79 9.61 -16.57
C THR A 387 -6.53 10.59 -17.72
N ALA A 388 -5.68 10.22 -18.69
CA ALA A 388 -5.42 11.06 -19.88
C ALA A 388 -6.67 11.17 -20.77
N LEU A 389 -7.46 10.13 -20.90
CA LEU A 389 -8.68 10.12 -21.72
C LEU A 389 -9.88 10.73 -21.02
N ALA A 390 -9.84 10.98 -19.71
CA ALA A 390 -10.97 11.49 -18.95
C ALA A 390 -11.50 12.85 -19.50
N GLY A 391 -10.61 13.78 -19.83
CA GLY A 391 -10.99 15.05 -20.43
C GLY A 391 -11.59 14.90 -21.83
N PRO A 392 -10.87 14.29 -22.80
CA PRO A 392 -11.43 14.04 -24.14
C PRO A 392 -12.78 13.32 -24.11
N VAL A 393 -12.98 12.34 -23.24
CA VAL A 393 -14.25 11.65 -23.08
C VAL A 393 -15.33 12.62 -22.56
N GLN A 394 -14.99 13.45 -21.57
CA GLN A 394 -15.91 14.50 -21.09
C GLN A 394 -16.33 15.48 -22.21
N ASP A 395 -15.39 15.88 -23.06
CA ASP A 395 -15.65 16.81 -24.15
C ASP A 395 -16.56 16.18 -25.23
N LEU A 396 -16.47 14.86 -25.41
CA LEU A 396 -17.23 14.12 -26.43
C LEU A 396 -18.66 13.81 -26.00
N ILE A 397 -18.87 13.34 -24.77
CA ILE A 397 -20.18 12.80 -24.30
C ILE A 397 -20.75 13.59 -23.10
N GLY A 398 -20.00 14.55 -22.59
CA GLY A 398 -20.35 15.30 -21.37
C GLY A 398 -19.95 14.59 -20.09
N ARG A 399 -19.68 15.39 -19.05
CA ARG A 399 -19.19 14.89 -17.75
C ARG A 399 -20.15 13.91 -17.08
N THR A 400 -21.44 14.21 -17.07
CA THR A 400 -22.45 13.35 -16.46
C THR A 400 -22.51 11.97 -17.10
N ALA A 401 -22.48 11.91 -18.45
CA ALA A 401 -22.46 10.66 -19.17
C ALA A 401 -21.16 9.87 -18.96
N ALA A 402 -20.01 10.58 -18.90
CA ALA A 402 -18.72 9.96 -18.62
C ALA A 402 -18.70 9.30 -17.22
N LEU A 403 -19.21 9.98 -16.19
CA LEU A 403 -19.31 9.46 -14.83
C LEU A 403 -20.28 8.26 -14.71
N TRP A 404 -21.43 8.31 -15.39
CA TRP A 404 -22.30 7.14 -15.48
C TRP A 404 -21.65 6.00 -16.27
N GLY A 405 -20.86 6.33 -17.29
CA GLY A 405 -20.04 5.36 -18.02
C GLY A 405 -19.02 4.65 -17.11
N CYS A 406 -18.32 5.39 -16.24
CA CYS A 406 -17.44 4.80 -15.23
C CYS A 406 -18.19 3.82 -14.31
N SER A 407 -19.36 4.23 -13.80
CA SER A 407 -20.20 3.36 -12.96
C SER A 407 -20.67 2.11 -13.71
N ALA A 408 -21.11 2.26 -14.95
CA ALA A 408 -21.57 1.15 -15.78
C ALA A 408 -20.44 0.14 -16.07
N VAL A 409 -19.23 0.63 -16.39
CA VAL A 409 -18.05 -0.21 -16.62
C VAL A 409 -17.74 -1.06 -15.38
N ILE A 410 -17.74 -0.45 -14.18
CA ILE A 410 -17.50 -1.16 -12.92
C ILE A 410 -18.53 -2.28 -12.73
N VAL A 411 -19.83 -1.97 -12.89
CA VAL A 411 -20.91 -2.93 -12.70
C VAL A 411 -20.82 -4.07 -13.73
N LEU A 412 -20.63 -3.74 -15.02
CA LEU A 412 -20.56 -4.73 -16.10
C LEU A 412 -19.36 -5.66 -15.96
N LEU A 413 -18.17 -5.13 -15.67
CA LEU A 413 -16.96 -5.93 -15.48
C LEU A 413 -17.09 -6.84 -14.25
N THR A 414 -17.67 -6.33 -13.18
CA THR A 414 -17.89 -7.11 -11.95
C THR A 414 -18.90 -8.23 -12.22
N ALA A 415 -19.99 -7.96 -12.95
CA ALA A 415 -20.94 -8.98 -13.36
C ALA A 415 -20.29 -10.03 -14.28
N ALA A 416 -19.44 -9.60 -15.22
CA ALA A 416 -18.71 -10.51 -16.12
C ALA A 416 -17.76 -11.46 -15.36
N VAL A 417 -17.00 -10.95 -14.39
CA VAL A 417 -16.10 -11.80 -13.58
C VAL A 417 -16.88 -12.79 -12.71
N LEU A 418 -18.06 -12.42 -12.23
CA LEU A 418 -18.94 -13.36 -11.52
C LEU A 418 -19.45 -14.50 -12.41
N CYS A 419 -19.37 -14.39 -13.75
CA CYS A 419 -19.68 -15.50 -14.66
C CYS A 419 -18.57 -16.57 -14.69
N VAL A 420 -17.35 -16.27 -14.23
CA VAL A 420 -16.24 -17.23 -14.14
C VAL A 420 -16.54 -18.23 -13.01
N PRO A 421 -16.65 -19.55 -13.30
CA PRO A 421 -17.05 -20.55 -12.30
C PRO A 421 -16.13 -20.61 -11.10
N ASP A 422 -14.82 -20.45 -11.33
CA ASP A 422 -13.80 -20.53 -10.28
C ASP A 422 -13.93 -19.40 -9.26
N VAL A 423 -14.33 -18.19 -9.69
CA VAL A 423 -14.56 -17.04 -8.80
C VAL A 423 -15.72 -17.33 -7.83
N ARG A 424 -16.73 -18.05 -8.27
CA ARG A 424 -17.89 -18.43 -7.43
C ARG A 424 -17.61 -19.61 -6.52
N ARG A 425 -16.71 -20.51 -6.91
CA ARG A 425 -16.48 -21.81 -6.26
C ARG A 425 -15.31 -21.82 -5.30
N LEU A 426 -14.35 -20.89 -5.43
CA LEU A 426 -13.18 -20.88 -4.58
C LEU A 426 -13.58 -20.62 -3.12
N THR A 427 -13.36 -21.63 -2.29
CA THR A 427 -13.66 -21.60 -0.86
C THR A 427 -12.40 -21.62 -0.03
N ARG A 428 -12.47 -21.07 1.17
CA ARG A 428 -11.40 -21.14 2.15
C ARG A 428 -11.17 -22.58 2.57
N ARG A 429 -9.92 -23.07 2.45
CA ARG A 429 -9.55 -24.37 3.00
C ARG A 429 -9.49 -24.28 4.52
N PRO A 430 -10.08 -25.25 5.27
CA PRO A 430 -9.85 -25.34 6.71
C PRO A 430 -8.34 -25.45 6.96
N LYS A 431 -7.81 -24.80 8.00
CA LYS A 431 -6.47 -25.17 8.50
C LYS A 431 -6.55 -26.65 8.86
N THR A 432 -5.86 -27.50 8.12
CA THR A 432 -5.62 -28.87 8.56
C THR A 432 -4.79 -28.73 9.85
N GLU A 433 -5.36 -29.05 11.00
CA GLU A 433 -4.56 -29.26 12.22
C GLU A 433 -3.46 -30.24 11.84
N PRO A 434 -2.19 -29.98 12.20
CA PRO A 434 -1.16 -31.01 12.03
C PRO A 434 -1.71 -32.24 12.70
N ALA A 435 -1.74 -33.36 11.97
CA ALA A 435 -2.29 -34.62 12.45
C ALA A 435 -1.63 -34.91 13.80
N ALA A 436 -2.41 -34.79 14.87
CA ALA A 436 -1.98 -35.23 16.18
C ALA A 436 -1.77 -36.74 16.07
N GLY A 437 -0.52 -37.19 15.87
CA GLY A 437 -0.21 -38.57 15.72
C GLY A 437 0.70 -38.98 14.56
N ALA A 438 1.46 -38.09 13.95
CA ALA A 438 2.60 -38.55 13.17
C ALA A 438 3.60 -39.16 14.15
N PRO A 439 3.90 -40.49 14.07
CA PRO A 439 4.92 -41.11 14.93
C PRO A 439 6.23 -40.37 14.66
N ALA A 440 6.89 -39.97 15.74
CA ALA A 440 8.24 -39.40 15.69
C ALA A 440 9.09 -40.29 14.81
N SER A 441 9.63 -39.77 13.74
CA SER A 441 10.63 -40.46 12.91
C SER A 441 11.73 -40.95 13.86
N PRO A 442 12.07 -42.27 13.89
CA PRO A 442 13.13 -42.72 14.76
C PRO A 442 14.40 -41.97 14.39
N ALA A 443 14.89 -41.24 15.38
CA ALA A 443 16.17 -40.56 15.30
C ALA A 443 17.21 -41.56 14.76
N ALA A 444 17.98 -41.10 13.80
CA ALA A 444 19.14 -41.80 13.28
C ALA A 444 20.02 -42.22 14.49
N GLU A 445 19.96 -43.49 14.80
CA GLU A 445 20.77 -44.13 15.82
C GLU A 445 22.23 -44.06 15.38
N THR A 446 22.96 -43.28 16.12
CA THR A 446 24.39 -43.06 16.09
C THR A 446 25.17 -44.33 15.63
N ALA A 447 25.77 -44.23 14.47
CA ALA A 447 26.92 -45.08 14.15
C ALA A 447 28.11 -44.58 14.98
N ALA A 448 28.45 -45.31 16.03
CA ALA A 448 29.71 -45.15 16.75
C ALA A 448 30.88 -45.49 15.82
N PRO A 449 32.01 -44.80 15.88
CA PRO A 449 33.19 -45.18 15.13
C PRO A 449 33.83 -46.37 15.81
N ASP A 450 33.95 -47.45 15.06
CA ASP A 450 34.68 -48.66 15.43
C ASP A 450 36.19 -48.35 15.46
N THR A 451 36.75 -48.30 16.67
CA THR A 451 38.19 -48.25 16.92
C THR A 451 38.65 -49.67 17.27
N ALA A 452 39.25 -50.37 16.34
CA ALA A 452 40.18 -51.45 16.54
C ALA A 452 41.01 -51.55 15.26
N GLY A 453 42.28 -51.38 15.22
CA GLY A 453 43.33 -51.96 16.02
C GLY A 453 44.29 -52.60 15.06
N ALA A 454 45.52 -52.14 15.14
CA ALA A 454 46.77 -52.88 14.96
C ALA A 454 47.02 -53.73 13.68
N GLU A 455 47.88 -53.32 12.88
CA GLU A 455 49.29 -53.78 12.65
C GLU A 455 49.89 -53.10 11.46
#